data_5ee7ccb3948c85ec9a45f6bb16f9b976
#
_entry.id   5ee7ccb3948c85ec9a45f6bb16f9b976
#
_cell.length_a   1.000
_cell.length_b   1.000
_cell.length_c   1.000
_cell.angle_alpha   90.00
_cell.angle_beta   90.00
_cell.angle_gamma   90.00
#
_symmetry.space_group_name_H-M   'P 1'
#
loop_
_entity.id
_entity.type
_entity.pdbx_description
1 polymer ?
#
loop_
_entity_poly.entity_id
_entity_poly.type
_entity_poly.pdbx_seq_one_letter_code
_entity_poly.pdbx_strand_id
1 'polypeptide(L)'
;MKKSLTALAVLGVFAGSAMAADVTLYGALDTGFEYFHHKTTNFDGTSVKDDTFDMQTGWDTGNRWGLKGSEDLGNGYKVSFKLESGFNGDDGTMGQGSRLFGREAGLTLSGPFGSVAFGRFGGISSSCGTYDMLGYVESFDGGDGDVWGFAASDRYDNMVVYQTPRFAGLQATVQYSFKTDSKEGSDDFSGAEGTSDAQR
;
A
#
# COMPACT_ATOMS: atom_id res chain seq x y z
N MET A 1 -7.20 23.61 -28.88
CA MET A 1 -6.40 22.72 -29.74
C MET A 1 -4.87 22.87 -29.60
N LYS A 2 -4.31 24.00 -29.12
CA LYS A 2 -2.84 24.19 -29.01
C LYS A 2 -2.21 23.47 -27.77
N LYS A 3 -2.97 23.16 -26.75
CA LYS A 3 -2.46 22.46 -25.52
C LYS A 3 -2.25 20.96 -25.70
N SER A 4 -2.96 20.33 -26.64
CA SER A 4 -2.84 18.89 -26.92
C SER A 4 -1.61 18.52 -27.74
N LEU A 5 -1.13 19.45 -28.58
CA LEU A 5 0.08 19.25 -29.40
C LEU A 5 1.36 19.31 -28.56
N THR A 6 1.37 20.10 -27.50
CA THR A 6 2.53 20.22 -26.61
C THR A 6 2.70 18.94 -25.76
N ALA A 7 1.59 18.34 -25.28
CA ALA A 7 1.61 17.08 -24.56
C ALA A 7 2.08 15.90 -25.45
N LEU A 8 1.69 15.91 -26.73
CA LEU A 8 2.12 14.89 -27.69
C LEU A 8 3.60 15.01 -28.06
N ALA A 9 4.12 16.25 -28.14
CA ALA A 9 5.53 16.52 -28.41
C ALA A 9 6.43 16.11 -27.25
N VAL A 10 5.98 16.27 -26.00
CA VAL A 10 6.73 15.81 -24.81
C VAL A 10 6.77 14.29 -24.75
N LEU A 11 5.67 13.60 -25.07
CA LEU A 11 5.65 12.13 -25.17
C LEU A 11 6.55 11.61 -26.31
N GLY A 12 6.66 12.32 -27.42
CA GLY A 12 7.49 11.94 -28.56
C GLY A 12 9.00 12.03 -28.31
N VAL A 13 9.44 12.89 -27.40
CA VAL A 13 10.87 13.03 -27.04
C VAL A 13 11.36 11.86 -26.18
N PHE A 14 10.48 11.19 -25.47
CA PHE A 14 10.81 10.00 -24.66
C PHE A 14 10.72 8.68 -25.44
N ALA A 15 10.24 8.69 -26.69
CA ALA A 15 10.13 7.48 -27.52
C ALA A 15 11.47 7.03 -28.16
N GLY A 16 12.56 7.66 -27.83
CA GLY A 16 13.85 7.51 -28.52
C GLY A 16 14.89 6.61 -27.84
N SER A 17 14.49 5.60 -27.14
CA SER A 17 15.26 4.37 -26.83
C SER A 17 14.48 3.57 -25.77
N ALA A 18 13.48 2.82 -26.20
CA ALA A 18 12.89 1.81 -25.36
C ALA A 18 13.92 0.69 -25.14
N MET A 19 14.84 0.87 -24.26
CA MET A 19 15.46 -0.24 -23.55
C MET A 19 14.31 -0.86 -22.77
N ALA A 20 14.07 -2.16 -22.99
CA ALA A 20 12.93 -2.83 -22.39
C ALA A 20 12.94 -2.60 -20.87
N ALA A 21 11.93 -1.93 -20.35
CA ALA A 21 11.77 -1.76 -18.91
C ALA A 21 11.85 -3.14 -18.25
N ASP A 22 12.74 -3.31 -17.29
CA ASP A 22 12.80 -4.54 -16.51
C ASP A 22 11.54 -4.65 -15.67
N VAL A 23 10.60 -5.51 -16.12
CA VAL A 23 9.36 -5.78 -15.39
C VAL A 23 9.51 -7.08 -14.62
N THR A 24 9.33 -7.00 -13.32
CA THR A 24 9.38 -8.14 -12.40
C THR A 24 7.99 -8.45 -11.88
N LEU A 25 7.55 -9.70 -12.05
CA LEU A 25 6.43 -10.28 -11.31
C LEU A 25 6.96 -10.81 -9.98
N TYR A 26 6.27 -10.49 -8.88
CA TYR A 26 6.62 -10.96 -7.54
C TYR A 26 5.37 -11.27 -6.73
N GLY A 27 5.53 -11.93 -5.60
CA GLY A 27 4.43 -12.20 -4.68
C GLY A 27 4.89 -12.86 -3.39
N ALA A 28 3.95 -12.97 -2.47
CA ALA A 28 4.08 -13.69 -1.21
C ALA A 28 2.76 -14.38 -0.91
N LEU A 29 2.84 -15.61 -0.43
CA LEU A 29 1.70 -16.39 0.07
C LEU A 29 2.05 -16.83 1.48
N ASP A 30 1.24 -16.40 2.43
CA ASP A 30 1.30 -16.79 3.84
C ASP A 30 -0.03 -17.44 4.21
N THR A 31 0.03 -18.69 4.65
CA THR A 31 -1.15 -19.46 5.05
C THR A 31 -0.77 -20.48 6.10
N GLY A 32 -1.67 -20.72 7.02
CA GLY A 32 -1.48 -21.64 8.12
C GLY A 32 -2.80 -22.24 8.61
N PHE A 33 -2.69 -23.07 9.63
CA PHE A 33 -3.85 -23.63 10.30
C PHE A 33 -3.85 -23.15 11.74
N GLU A 34 -5.03 -22.82 12.24
CA GLU A 34 -5.24 -22.38 13.60
C GLU A 34 -6.27 -23.26 14.30
N TYR A 35 -5.99 -23.55 15.57
CA TYR A 35 -6.94 -24.21 16.46
C TYR A 35 -7.20 -23.29 17.65
N PHE A 36 -8.43 -22.83 17.79
CA PHE A 36 -8.91 -22.08 18.93
C PHE A 36 -9.77 -22.94 19.85
N HIS A 37 -9.43 -22.89 21.12
CA HIS A 37 -10.31 -23.37 22.18
C HIS A 37 -10.79 -22.18 23.00
N HIS A 38 -12.06 -21.83 22.86
CA HIS A 38 -12.66 -20.74 23.61
C HIS A 38 -13.63 -21.28 24.66
N LYS A 39 -13.43 -20.87 25.93
CA LYS A 39 -14.36 -21.17 27.02
C LYS A 39 -14.85 -19.87 27.65
N THR A 40 -16.12 -19.57 27.47
CA THR A 40 -16.79 -18.49 28.17
C THR A 40 -17.56 -19.02 29.37
N THR A 41 -17.33 -18.44 30.52
CA THR A 41 -18.09 -18.79 31.76
C THR A 41 -18.93 -17.55 32.12
N ASN A 42 -20.23 -17.71 32.16
CA ASN A 42 -21.17 -16.67 32.54
C ASN A 42 -21.20 -16.47 34.07
N PHE A 43 -21.76 -15.37 34.53
CA PHE A 43 -21.89 -15.07 35.97
C PHE A 43 -22.80 -16.03 36.71
N ASP A 44 -23.68 -16.77 36.05
CA ASP A 44 -24.53 -17.82 36.60
C ASP A 44 -23.82 -19.17 36.73
N GLY A 45 -22.54 -19.22 36.36
CA GLY A 45 -21.73 -20.46 36.43
C GLY A 45 -21.88 -21.38 35.20
N THR A 46 -22.71 -21.04 34.24
CA THR A 46 -22.80 -21.81 32.99
C THR A 46 -21.58 -21.53 32.11
N SER A 47 -21.11 -22.58 31.43
CA SER A 47 -19.96 -22.43 30.50
C SER A 47 -20.33 -22.90 29.10
N VAL A 48 -19.95 -22.10 28.14
CA VAL A 48 -19.99 -22.44 26.70
C VAL A 48 -18.54 -22.68 26.27
N LYS A 49 -18.31 -23.78 25.58
CA LYS A 49 -17.02 -24.09 24.94
C LYS A 49 -17.24 -24.09 23.45
N ASP A 50 -16.30 -23.50 22.76
CA ASP A 50 -16.24 -23.47 21.31
C ASP A 50 -14.84 -23.87 20.86
N ASP A 51 -14.77 -24.87 20.00
CA ASP A 51 -13.54 -25.37 19.41
C ASP A 51 -13.60 -25.13 17.92
N THR A 52 -12.71 -24.31 17.42
CA THR A 52 -12.63 -23.99 15.99
C THR A 52 -11.26 -24.40 15.45
N PHE A 53 -11.28 -25.13 14.33
CA PHE A 53 -10.09 -25.40 13.53
C PHE A 53 -10.31 -24.77 12.17
N ASP A 54 -9.44 -23.85 11.78
CA ASP A 54 -9.63 -23.08 10.58
C ASP A 54 -8.30 -22.83 9.85
N MET A 55 -8.39 -22.48 8.56
CA MET A 55 -7.25 -22.03 7.79
C MET A 55 -7.15 -20.52 7.93
N GLN A 56 -5.98 -20.04 8.32
CA GLN A 56 -5.67 -18.61 8.39
C GLN A 56 -4.78 -18.18 7.24
N THR A 57 -4.95 -16.95 6.81
CA THR A 57 -4.24 -16.39 5.67
C THR A 57 -3.65 -15.03 6.01
N GLY A 58 -2.39 -14.79 5.61
CA GLY A 58 -1.73 -13.51 5.82
C GLY A 58 -1.44 -13.18 7.27
N TRP A 59 -1.09 -14.18 8.07
CA TRP A 59 -0.84 -14.04 9.50
C TRP A 59 0.40 -13.21 9.82
N ASP A 60 1.54 -13.61 9.27
CA ASP A 60 2.80 -12.90 9.43
C ASP A 60 2.97 -11.83 8.34
N THR A 61 2.62 -12.17 7.12
CA THR A 61 2.72 -11.23 5.99
C THR A 61 1.51 -11.31 5.08
N GLY A 62 0.89 -10.17 4.77
CA GLY A 62 -0.27 -10.11 3.89
C GLY A 62 0.01 -10.69 2.50
N ASN A 63 -0.83 -11.65 2.08
CA ASN A 63 -0.74 -12.26 0.77
C ASN A 63 -0.86 -11.22 -0.33
N ARG A 64 0.04 -11.31 -1.32
CA ARG A 64 0.12 -10.33 -2.39
C ARG A 64 0.78 -10.90 -3.63
N TRP A 65 0.45 -10.31 -4.76
CA TRP A 65 1.21 -10.42 -5.99
C TRP A 65 1.29 -9.05 -6.65
N GLY A 66 2.28 -8.83 -7.48
CA GLY A 66 2.44 -7.53 -8.11
C GLY A 66 3.42 -7.52 -9.25
N LEU A 67 3.39 -6.42 -9.96
CA LEU A 67 4.32 -6.05 -11.01
C LEU A 67 5.05 -4.79 -10.59
N LYS A 68 6.36 -4.78 -10.76
CA LYS A 68 7.18 -3.58 -10.61
C LYS A 68 8.16 -3.49 -11.76
N GLY A 69 8.47 -2.29 -12.16
CA GLY A 69 9.43 -2.07 -13.20
C GLY A 69 10.04 -0.68 -13.14
N SER A 70 11.12 -0.48 -13.85
CA SER A 70 11.77 0.81 -13.92
C SER A 70 12.53 1.00 -15.21
N GLU A 71 12.66 2.25 -15.63
CA GLU A 71 13.42 2.67 -16.78
C GLU A 71 14.34 3.84 -16.44
N ASP A 72 15.58 3.75 -16.87
CA ASP A 72 16.55 4.85 -16.78
C ASP A 72 16.33 5.79 -17.98
N LEU A 73 15.99 7.03 -17.66
CA LEU A 73 15.73 8.08 -18.68
C LEU A 73 17.02 8.83 -19.06
N GLY A 74 18.15 8.45 -18.49
CA GLY A 74 19.41 9.15 -18.66
C GLY A 74 19.56 10.37 -17.75
N ASN A 75 20.77 10.92 -17.69
CA ASN A 75 21.12 12.10 -16.89
C ASN A 75 20.74 12.01 -15.40
N GLY A 76 20.66 10.80 -14.85
CA GLY A 76 20.29 10.57 -13.46
C GLY A 76 18.77 10.61 -13.19
N TYR A 77 17.96 10.60 -14.24
CA TYR A 77 16.50 10.48 -14.13
C TYR A 77 16.06 9.04 -14.35
N LYS A 78 15.10 8.60 -13.55
CA LYS A 78 14.52 7.26 -13.59
C LYS A 78 13.03 7.33 -13.37
N VAL A 79 12.28 6.60 -14.16
CA VAL A 79 10.86 6.33 -13.91
C VAL A 79 10.70 4.90 -13.40
N SER A 80 9.80 4.69 -12.44
CA SER A 80 9.46 3.36 -11.94
C SER A 80 7.97 3.27 -11.64
N PHE A 81 7.44 2.05 -11.70
CA PHE A 81 6.07 1.77 -11.31
C PHE A 81 6.00 0.57 -10.36
N LYS A 82 4.95 0.54 -9.56
CA LYS A 82 4.58 -0.60 -8.72
C LYS A 82 3.06 -0.76 -8.74
N LEU A 83 2.61 -1.99 -9.04
CA LEU A 83 1.22 -2.40 -9.01
C LEU A 83 1.13 -3.64 -8.13
N GLU A 84 0.43 -3.57 -7.01
CA GLU A 84 0.38 -4.64 -6.01
C GLU A 84 -1.05 -4.94 -5.60
N SER A 85 -1.47 -6.18 -5.77
CA SER A 85 -2.75 -6.75 -5.37
C SER A 85 -2.60 -7.54 -4.08
N GLY A 86 -3.52 -7.35 -3.14
CA GLY A 86 -3.67 -8.24 -2.00
C GLY A 86 -4.79 -9.25 -2.23
N PHE A 87 -4.67 -10.42 -1.64
CA PHE A 87 -5.68 -11.47 -1.72
C PHE A 87 -5.69 -12.33 -0.47
N ASN A 88 -6.79 -13.03 -0.24
CA ASN A 88 -6.92 -14.03 0.80
C ASN A 88 -6.50 -15.40 0.25
N GLY A 89 -5.60 -16.08 0.94
CA GLY A 89 -5.03 -17.33 0.46
C GLY A 89 -5.93 -18.55 0.66
N ASP A 90 -6.94 -18.43 1.52
CA ASP A 90 -7.90 -19.46 1.87
C ASP A 90 -9.06 -19.56 0.85
N ASP A 91 -9.54 -18.43 0.35
CA ASP A 91 -10.72 -18.36 -0.52
C ASP A 91 -10.46 -17.70 -1.89
N GLY A 92 -9.27 -17.11 -2.09
CA GLY A 92 -8.87 -16.46 -3.33
C GLY A 92 -9.53 -15.10 -3.59
N THR A 93 -10.24 -14.53 -2.65
CA THR A 93 -10.85 -13.22 -2.81
C THR A 93 -9.80 -12.09 -2.79
N MET A 94 -10.10 -10.99 -3.49
CA MET A 94 -9.24 -9.81 -3.47
C MET A 94 -9.38 -9.04 -2.16
N GLY A 95 -8.26 -8.66 -1.58
CA GLY A 95 -8.19 -7.79 -0.41
C GLY A 95 -8.48 -6.32 -0.72
N GLN A 96 -8.31 -5.48 0.30
CA GLN A 96 -8.42 -4.01 0.22
C GLN A 96 -9.69 -3.52 -0.49
N GLY A 97 -10.85 -4.07 -0.08
CA GLY A 97 -12.14 -3.71 -0.63
C GLY A 97 -12.33 -4.16 -2.09
N SER A 98 -11.80 -5.33 -2.46
CA SER A 98 -11.89 -5.91 -3.80
C SER A 98 -11.27 -5.01 -4.88
N ARG A 99 -10.16 -4.35 -4.57
CA ARG A 99 -9.38 -3.58 -5.55
C ARG A 99 -8.33 -4.47 -6.22
N LEU A 100 -8.22 -4.41 -7.55
CA LEU A 100 -7.22 -5.18 -8.30
C LEU A 100 -5.78 -4.84 -7.85
N PHE A 101 -5.49 -3.56 -7.63
CA PHE A 101 -4.21 -3.11 -7.08
C PHE A 101 -4.45 -2.31 -5.79
N GLY A 102 -5.06 -2.98 -4.81
CA GLY A 102 -5.48 -2.34 -3.57
C GLY A 102 -4.36 -2.00 -2.61
N ARG A 103 -3.22 -2.69 -2.71
CA ARG A 103 -2.07 -2.46 -1.84
C ARG A 103 -1.24 -1.26 -2.30
N GLU A 104 -0.82 -1.25 -3.56
CA GLU A 104 -0.15 -0.11 -4.18
C GLU A 104 -0.46 -0.05 -5.68
N ALA A 105 -0.60 1.16 -6.20
CA ALA A 105 -0.74 1.45 -7.62
C ALA A 105 -0.11 2.81 -7.91
N GLY A 106 1.16 2.83 -8.28
CA GLY A 106 1.88 4.08 -8.38
C GLY A 106 2.96 4.15 -9.44
N LEU A 107 3.21 5.38 -9.86
CA LEU A 107 4.30 5.78 -10.73
C LEU A 107 5.21 6.75 -9.98
N THR A 108 6.52 6.54 -10.07
CA THR A 108 7.52 7.40 -9.42
C THR A 108 8.52 7.92 -10.45
N LEU A 109 8.75 9.21 -10.43
CA LEU A 109 9.85 9.87 -11.14
C LEU A 109 10.93 10.25 -10.12
N SER A 110 12.15 9.79 -10.34
CA SER A 110 13.31 10.08 -9.50
C SER A 110 14.38 10.84 -10.27
N GLY A 111 15.16 11.63 -9.58
CA GLY A 111 16.25 12.40 -10.17
C GLY A 111 17.11 13.10 -9.11
N PRO A 112 17.99 14.04 -9.51
CA PRO A 112 18.81 14.82 -8.57
C PRO A 112 18.00 15.63 -7.55
N PHE A 113 16.73 15.90 -7.86
CA PHE A 113 15.78 16.60 -6.98
C PHE A 113 15.16 15.69 -5.88
N GLY A 114 15.44 14.40 -5.89
CA GLY A 114 14.77 13.38 -5.08
C GLY A 114 13.77 12.60 -5.92
N SER A 115 12.56 12.35 -5.39
CA SER A 115 11.52 11.65 -6.14
C SER A 115 10.14 12.24 -5.92
N VAL A 116 9.31 12.13 -6.95
CA VAL A 116 7.87 12.45 -6.90
C VAL A 116 7.11 11.20 -7.35
N ALA A 117 6.16 10.77 -6.53
CA ALA A 117 5.29 9.64 -6.86
C ALA A 117 3.82 10.06 -6.91
N PHE A 118 3.06 9.35 -7.74
CA PHE A 118 1.64 9.58 -7.96
C PHE A 118 0.89 8.25 -7.92
N GLY A 119 -0.24 8.19 -7.22
CA GLY A 119 -1.08 6.99 -7.21
C GLY A 119 -1.67 6.65 -5.86
N ARG A 120 -1.79 5.35 -5.59
CA ARG A 120 -2.27 4.81 -4.32
C ARG A 120 -1.09 4.23 -3.54
N PHE A 121 -0.92 4.70 -2.30
CA PHE A 121 0.17 4.28 -1.42
C PHE A 121 -0.29 4.19 0.03
N GLY A 122 0.49 3.51 0.85
CA GLY A 122 0.39 3.59 2.30
C GLY A 122 0.78 4.98 2.82
N GLY A 123 0.15 5.40 3.91
CA GLY A 123 0.50 6.62 4.62
C GLY A 123 1.90 6.55 5.25
N ILE A 124 2.52 7.68 5.53
CA ILE A 124 3.85 7.76 6.20
C ILE A 124 3.80 7.06 7.57
N SER A 125 2.69 7.18 8.28
CA SER A 125 2.47 6.56 9.59
C SER A 125 1.95 5.13 9.51
N SER A 126 1.80 4.57 8.31
CA SER A 126 1.35 3.19 8.16
C SER A 126 2.53 2.22 8.28
N SER A 127 2.21 0.97 8.58
CA SER A 127 3.14 -0.15 8.51
C SER A 127 3.12 -0.86 7.16
N CYS A 128 2.60 -0.21 6.12
CA CYS A 128 2.40 -0.86 4.83
C CYS A 128 2.72 0.06 3.66
N GLY A 129 3.59 -0.43 2.78
CA GLY A 129 3.85 0.21 1.51
C GLY A 129 5.27 0.75 1.34
N THR A 130 5.46 1.48 0.25
CA THR A 130 6.78 1.94 -0.19
C THR A 130 7.32 3.12 0.65
N TYR A 131 6.44 3.92 1.25
CA TYR A 131 6.79 5.16 1.94
C TYR A 131 6.53 5.11 3.44
N ASP A 132 6.22 3.96 3.98
CA ASP A 132 6.02 3.78 5.41
C ASP A 132 7.32 4.09 6.19
N MET A 133 7.17 4.69 7.34
CA MET A 133 8.27 4.96 8.26
C MET A 133 8.22 4.07 9.51
N LEU A 134 7.09 3.43 9.74
CA LEU A 134 6.83 2.63 10.95
C LEU A 134 6.82 1.13 10.69
N GLY A 135 6.90 0.69 9.44
CA GLY A 135 6.85 -0.71 9.04
C GLY A 135 8.01 -1.59 9.54
N TYR A 136 9.00 -0.98 10.17
CA TYR A 136 10.10 -1.72 10.82
C TYR A 136 9.89 -1.92 12.32
N VAL A 137 8.81 -1.39 12.88
CA VAL A 137 8.47 -1.56 14.29
C VAL A 137 7.46 -2.70 14.39
N GLU A 138 7.89 -3.90 14.00
CA GLU A 138 7.10 -5.10 14.18
C GLU A 138 6.99 -5.41 15.68
N SER A 139 5.78 -5.64 16.14
CA SER A 139 5.59 -6.19 17.48
C SER A 139 5.94 -7.68 17.49
N PHE A 140 6.37 -8.16 18.63
CA PHE A 140 6.84 -9.55 18.83
C PHE A 140 5.76 -10.62 18.57
N ASP A 141 4.51 -10.22 18.43
CA ASP A 141 3.35 -11.07 18.21
C ASP A 141 2.81 -11.04 16.77
N GLY A 142 3.60 -10.49 15.82
CA GLY A 142 3.18 -10.33 14.43
C GLY A 142 2.11 -9.25 14.23
N GLY A 143 1.74 -8.54 15.27
CA GLY A 143 0.86 -7.37 15.18
C GLY A 143 1.59 -6.24 14.48
N ASP A 144 0.96 -5.68 13.49
CA ASP A 144 1.40 -4.48 12.79
C ASP A 144 1.64 -3.38 13.83
N GLY A 145 2.83 -2.93 13.89
CA GLY A 145 3.43 -1.78 14.55
C GLY A 145 2.61 -0.83 15.44
N ASP A 146 1.49 -1.29 15.97
CA ASP A 146 0.55 -0.53 16.79
C ASP A 146 1.04 -0.32 18.24
N VAL A 147 2.27 -0.74 18.53
CA VAL A 147 2.94 -0.51 19.82
C VAL A 147 2.92 0.98 20.22
N TRP A 148 2.79 1.87 19.26
CA TRP A 148 2.78 3.31 19.48
C TRP A 148 1.40 3.95 19.28
N GLY A 149 0.37 3.19 18.86
CA GLY A 149 -0.95 3.72 18.55
C GLY A 149 -0.97 4.70 17.37
N PHE A 150 0.09 4.74 16.56
CA PHE A 150 0.23 5.64 15.42
C PHE A 150 0.22 4.92 14.08
N ALA A 151 0.35 3.61 14.08
CA ALA A 151 0.38 2.82 12.86
C ALA A 151 -1.04 2.54 12.39
N ALA A 152 -1.53 3.35 11.48
CA ALA A 152 -2.72 3.02 10.71
C ALA A 152 -2.29 2.23 9.48
N SER A 153 -2.92 1.08 9.22
CA SER A 153 -2.71 0.31 7.96
C SER A 153 -3.37 0.99 6.76
N ASP A 154 -3.50 2.29 6.81
CA ASP A 154 -4.26 3.06 5.85
C ASP A 154 -3.50 3.26 4.54
N ARG A 155 -4.23 3.08 3.46
CA ARG A 155 -3.78 3.39 2.12
C ARG A 155 -4.70 4.42 1.51
N TYR A 156 -4.11 5.45 0.94
CA TYR A 156 -4.84 6.58 0.38
C TYR A 156 -4.75 6.58 -1.14
N ASP A 157 -5.87 6.93 -1.77
CA ASP A 157 -5.96 7.14 -3.20
C ASP A 157 -5.49 8.55 -3.58
N ASN A 158 -5.22 8.75 -4.86
CA ASN A 158 -4.89 10.07 -5.44
C ASN A 158 -3.78 10.81 -4.69
N MET A 159 -2.76 10.06 -4.27
CA MET A 159 -1.64 10.63 -3.54
C MET A 159 -0.61 11.26 -4.47
N VAL A 160 -0.01 12.33 -3.98
CA VAL A 160 1.28 12.82 -4.42
C VAL A 160 2.25 12.69 -3.26
N VAL A 161 3.37 12.05 -3.50
CA VAL A 161 4.43 11.86 -2.51
C VAL A 161 5.70 12.50 -3.04
N TYR A 162 6.31 13.36 -2.24
CA TYR A 162 7.64 13.90 -2.53
C TYR A 162 8.64 13.45 -1.48
N GLN A 163 9.78 12.97 -1.95
CA GLN A 163 10.92 12.60 -1.11
C GLN A 163 12.14 13.40 -1.54
N THR A 164 12.78 14.10 -0.60
CA THR A 164 14.01 14.83 -0.86
C THR A 164 15.16 13.88 -1.20
N PRO A 165 16.21 14.37 -1.88
CA PRO A 165 17.48 13.67 -1.86
C PRO A 165 17.95 13.46 -0.41
N ARG A 166 18.74 12.42 -0.18
CA ARG A 166 19.35 12.19 1.12
C ARG A 166 20.54 13.14 1.30
N PHE A 167 20.48 13.96 2.34
CA PHE A 167 21.55 14.90 2.70
C PHE A 167 22.04 14.62 4.12
N ALA A 168 23.32 14.33 4.28
CA ALA A 168 23.95 14.01 5.58
C ALA A 168 23.19 12.92 6.37
N GLY A 169 22.61 11.93 5.68
CA GLY A 169 21.82 10.87 6.29
C GLY A 169 20.34 11.22 6.50
N LEU A 170 19.96 12.47 6.36
CA LEU A 170 18.57 12.93 6.51
C LEU A 170 17.83 12.88 5.17
N GLN A 171 16.57 12.48 5.23
CA GLN A 171 15.63 12.51 4.12
C GLN A 171 14.27 12.94 4.64
N ALA A 172 13.60 13.83 3.94
CA ALA A 172 12.23 14.25 4.25
C ALA A 172 11.25 13.66 3.24
N THR A 173 10.10 13.22 3.72
CA THR A 173 8.98 12.73 2.90
C THR A 173 7.74 13.54 3.22
N VAL A 174 7.06 14.02 2.19
CA VAL A 174 5.78 14.73 2.29
C VAL A 174 4.76 14.01 1.43
N GLN A 175 3.57 13.80 1.98
CA GLN A 175 2.45 13.16 1.30
C GLN A 175 1.23 14.05 1.34
N TYR A 176 0.47 14.03 0.25
CA TYR A 176 -0.84 14.65 0.14
C TYR A 176 -1.77 13.76 -0.68
N SER A 177 -2.99 13.57 -0.22
CA SER A 177 -4.05 12.88 -0.95
C SER A 177 -5.15 13.85 -1.33
N PHE A 178 -5.50 13.90 -2.62
CA PHE A 178 -6.62 14.72 -3.12
C PHE A 178 -7.99 14.10 -2.80
N LYS A 179 -8.04 12.79 -2.62
CA LYS A 179 -9.21 12.02 -2.21
C LYS A 179 -8.74 10.71 -1.61
N THR A 180 -9.00 10.51 -0.32
CA THR A 180 -8.45 9.39 0.45
C THR A 180 -9.00 8.03 0.01
N ASP A 181 -10.28 7.97 -0.33
CA ASP A 181 -10.90 6.78 -0.92
C ASP A 181 -11.79 7.14 -2.12
N SER A 182 -11.40 6.69 -3.31
CA SER A 182 -12.14 6.95 -4.54
C SER A 182 -13.30 5.97 -4.77
N LYS A 183 -13.38 4.88 -4.01
CA LYS A 183 -14.49 3.92 -4.08
C LYS A 183 -15.71 4.39 -3.32
N GLU A 184 -15.51 5.13 -2.25
CA GLU A 184 -16.61 5.76 -1.54
C GLU A 184 -17.12 6.92 -2.38
N GLY A 185 -18.27 6.73 -2.99
CA GLY A 185 -18.98 7.77 -3.72
C GLY A 185 -19.56 8.76 -2.72
N SER A 186 -18.78 9.73 -2.27
CA SER A 186 -19.29 10.87 -1.55
C SER A 186 -18.79 12.14 -2.21
N ASP A 187 -19.73 12.90 -2.70
CA ASP A 187 -19.55 14.28 -3.09
C ASP A 187 -19.48 15.20 -1.84
N ASP A 188 -18.99 14.70 -0.72
CA ASP A 188 -18.91 15.48 0.50
C ASP A 188 -17.48 15.82 0.85
N PHE A 189 -17.06 16.99 0.41
CA PHE A 189 -15.93 17.71 0.99
C PHE A 189 -16.38 18.37 2.29
N SER A 190 -17.01 17.64 3.18
CA SER A 190 -17.18 18.03 4.56
C SER A 190 -15.97 17.50 5.33
N GLY A 191 -15.12 18.43 5.67
CA GLY A 191 -13.93 18.15 6.45
C GLY A 191 -14.26 17.38 7.69
N ALA A 192 -13.36 16.54 8.05
CA ALA A 192 -13.24 15.90 9.33
C ALA A 192 -13.71 14.45 9.44
N GLU A 193 -12.99 13.81 10.24
CA GLU A 193 -13.21 12.59 10.98
C GLU A 193 -13.13 11.31 10.15
N GLY A 194 -11.91 10.80 10.13
CA GLY A 194 -11.66 9.42 9.76
C GLY A 194 -12.53 8.48 10.59
N THR A 195 -13.56 7.96 9.98
CA THR A 195 -14.17 6.73 10.45
C THR A 195 -13.30 5.59 9.95
N SER A 196 -12.49 5.05 10.81
CA SER A 196 -11.82 3.79 10.62
C SER A 196 -12.88 2.69 10.68
N ASP A 197 -13.41 2.28 9.54
CA ASP A 197 -14.06 0.98 9.44
C ASP A 197 -12.96 -0.09 9.41
N ALA A 198 -12.62 -0.56 10.58
CA ALA A 198 -11.90 -1.80 10.75
C ALA A 198 -12.84 -2.92 10.26
N GLN A 199 -12.66 -3.35 9.04
CA GLN A 199 -13.24 -4.61 8.60
C GLN A 199 -12.30 -5.72 9.05
N ARG A 200 -12.84 -6.49 9.96
CA ARG A 200 -12.37 -7.80 10.41
C ARG A 200 -12.37 -8.77 9.26
#